data_b6cda1ba3a736580d232f6ef5b8e95fd
#
_entry.id   b6cda1ba3a736580d232f6ef5b8e95fd
#
_cell.length_a   1.000
_cell.length_b   1.000
_cell.length_c   1.000
_cell.angle_alpha   90.00
_cell.angle_beta   90.00
_cell.angle_gamma   90.00
#
_symmetry.space_group_name_H-M   'P 1'
#
loop_
_entity.id
_entity.type
_entity.pdbx_description
1 polymer ?
#
loop_
_entity_poly.entity_id
_entity_poly.type
_entity_poly.pdbx_seq_one_letter_code
_entity_poly.pdbx_strand_id
1 'polypeptide(L)'
;MTPRHSRSKRILQIGNWPPPVCSWTMSLVELRKELESRGWHCPVMNLNENRRARSPEYIDVQGGWDYFKKVVRHAWKGYAVHVRVNGETKKGYFLALVALGVARLFGRSALLTYGGGHQQSFFPAPKNSRRHWAFSFLFRLPHRIYCNSDKVKEALLTTGIDRDIVVPIPHFSLHYVQFTRSSLPPEVEEFFGRHDGVFFSYVCFRKEFVLPFLAEAIRHFRATHPKIGFMIVGPWDREMGAMREFLRTEALEEAVCVLGSVPHDTFLTLLSRSLAYIRTPVTDGVCSSVLESLKLKVPVLAVDNGARPKGTELWKQDDLGSLLALLGETVTHHERMVARIPEFEIDDNAKKLADSIEKICLRPKDGKVDILSLGSKA
;
A
#
# COMPACT_ATOMS: atom_id res chain seq x y z
N MET A 1 -43.16 -8.08 21.67
CA MET A 1 -42.47 -7.39 20.57
C MET A 1 -41.07 -7.13 21.00
N THR A 2 -40.13 -7.98 20.64
CA THR A 2 -38.70 -7.78 20.87
C THR A 2 -38.19 -6.64 19.99
N PRO A 3 -37.46 -5.65 20.49
CA PRO A 3 -36.97 -4.54 19.68
C PRO A 3 -36.06 -5.09 18.59
N ARG A 4 -36.39 -4.82 17.31
CA ARG A 4 -35.52 -5.00 16.18
C ARG A 4 -34.20 -4.28 16.51
N HIS A 5 -33.14 -5.02 16.83
CA HIS A 5 -31.82 -4.48 17.01
C HIS A 5 -31.43 -3.75 15.70
N SER A 6 -31.58 -2.44 15.71
CA SER A 6 -30.95 -1.57 14.72
C SER A 6 -29.47 -1.97 14.66
N ARG A 7 -29.03 -2.50 13.52
CA ARG A 7 -27.62 -2.86 13.35
C ARG A 7 -26.80 -1.60 13.51
N SER A 8 -26.03 -1.54 14.58
CA SER A 8 -25.24 -0.37 14.92
C SER A 8 -24.14 -0.20 13.85
N LYS A 9 -24.01 0.99 13.29
CA LYS A 9 -22.93 1.40 12.40
C LYS A 9 -21.60 1.43 13.17
N ARG A 10 -21.08 0.24 13.55
CA ARG A 10 -19.86 0.05 14.34
C ARG A 10 -18.94 -0.94 13.66
N ILE A 11 -17.71 -0.55 13.39
CA ILE A 11 -16.71 -1.40 12.78
C ILE A 11 -15.33 -1.17 13.41
N LEU A 12 -14.68 -2.25 13.83
CA LEU A 12 -13.30 -2.21 14.26
C LEU A 12 -12.41 -2.43 13.05
N GLN A 13 -11.61 -1.45 12.69
CA GLN A 13 -10.55 -1.59 11.69
C GLN A 13 -9.29 -2.10 12.37
N ILE A 14 -8.64 -3.11 11.79
CA ILE A 14 -7.39 -3.69 12.30
C ILE A 14 -6.36 -3.63 11.18
N GLY A 15 -5.32 -2.82 11.34
CA GLY A 15 -4.31 -2.63 10.30
C GLY A 15 -3.22 -1.65 10.72
N ASN A 16 -2.39 -1.26 9.77
CA ASN A 16 -1.28 -0.35 9.99
C ASN A 16 -1.76 1.10 9.91
N TRP A 17 -1.53 1.87 10.98
CA TRP A 17 -1.78 3.31 11.04
C TRP A 17 -0.46 4.09 10.88
N PRO A 18 -0.45 5.23 10.16
CA PRO A 18 0.77 6.02 10.00
C PRO A 18 1.34 6.51 11.36
N PRO A 19 2.66 6.85 11.46
CA PRO A 19 3.68 6.68 10.48
C PRO A 19 4.15 5.21 10.32
N PRO A 20 4.82 4.82 9.23
CA PRO A 20 5.15 5.63 8.04
C PRO A 20 3.94 5.87 7.14
N VAL A 21 3.98 6.97 6.37
CA VAL A 21 2.96 7.30 5.37
C VAL A 21 3.25 6.49 4.11
N CYS A 22 2.32 5.64 3.73
CA CYS A 22 2.35 4.86 2.48
C CYS A 22 0.92 4.51 2.06
N SER A 23 0.75 4.04 0.83
CA SER A 23 -0.59 3.69 0.31
C SER A 23 -1.38 2.75 1.22
N TRP A 24 -0.67 1.81 1.84
CA TRP A 24 -1.29 0.85 2.75
C TRP A 24 -1.88 1.49 4.00
N THR A 25 -1.13 2.43 4.62
CA THR A 25 -1.60 3.15 5.81
C THR A 25 -2.63 4.21 5.46
N MET A 26 -2.42 4.96 4.37
CA MET A 26 -3.32 6.02 3.96
C MET A 26 -4.68 5.49 3.51
N SER A 27 -4.74 4.35 2.81
CA SER A 27 -6.04 3.75 2.45
C SER A 27 -6.90 3.35 3.67
N LEU A 28 -6.28 3.09 4.82
CA LEU A 28 -7.01 2.88 6.07
C LEU A 28 -7.52 4.21 6.66
N VAL A 29 -6.71 5.26 6.58
CA VAL A 29 -7.10 6.62 7.03
C VAL A 29 -8.30 7.11 6.22
N GLU A 30 -8.24 7.01 4.89
CA GLU A 30 -9.31 7.46 4.00
C GLU A 30 -10.59 6.63 4.19
N LEU A 31 -10.47 5.30 4.32
CA LEU A 31 -11.62 4.45 4.63
C LEU A 31 -12.28 4.83 5.96
N ARG A 32 -11.47 5.13 6.98
CA ARG A 32 -12.00 5.59 8.28
C ARG A 32 -12.76 6.90 8.12
N LYS A 33 -12.17 7.90 7.46
CA LYS A 33 -12.83 9.19 7.20
C LYS A 33 -14.17 9.02 6.46
N GLU A 34 -14.16 8.20 5.42
CA GLU A 34 -15.35 7.92 4.62
C GLU A 34 -16.45 7.23 5.44
N LEU A 35 -16.11 6.24 6.26
CA LEU A 35 -17.08 5.58 7.14
C LEU A 35 -17.60 6.51 8.24
N GLU A 36 -16.73 7.30 8.86
CA GLU A 36 -17.12 8.26 9.90
C GLU A 36 -18.04 9.36 9.34
N SER A 37 -17.81 9.83 8.10
CA SER A 37 -18.70 10.79 7.42
C SER A 37 -20.11 10.24 7.19
N ARG A 38 -20.24 8.91 7.13
CA ARG A 38 -21.53 8.19 7.00
C ARG A 38 -22.14 7.83 8.35
N GLY A 39 -21.60 8.33 9.44
CA GLY A 39 -22.06 8.11 10.82
C GLY A 39 -21.67 6.75 11.41
N TRP A 40 -20.60 6.11 10.89
CA TRP A 40 -20.04 4.92 11.51
C TRP A 40 -19.10 5.29 12.68
N HIS A 41 -19.14 4.51 13.74
CA HIS A 41 -18.09 4.53 14.76
C HIS A 41 -16.99 3.54 14.33
N CYS A 42 -15.82 4.07 13.94
CA CYS A 42 -14.79 3.35 13.22
C CYS A 42 -13.42 3.43 13.93
N PRO A 43 -13.26 2.87 15.16
CA PRO A 43 -11.96 2.83 15.82
C PRO A 43 -10.98 1.97 15.04
N VAL A 44 -9.71 2.37 15.05
CA VAL A 44 -8.60 1.65 14.39
C VAL A 44 -7.70 1.02 15.44
N MET A 45 -7.46 -0.28 15.37
CA MET A 45 -6.46 -0.99 16.15
C MET A 45 -5.16 -1.05 15.35
N ASN A 46 -4.12 -0.37 15.82
CA ASN A 46 -2.88 -0.24 15.09
C ASN A 46 -1.98 -1.47 15.25
N LEU A 47 -1.51 -2.03 14.13
CA LEU A 47 -0.56 -3.15 14.09
C LEU A 47 0.83 -2.76 13.56
N ASN A 48 1.06 -1.48 13.28
CA ASN A 48 2.32 -0.98 12.75
C ASN A 48 3.45 -1.01 13.81
N GLU A 49 4.62 -0.55 13.45
CA GLU A 49 5.79 -0.50 14.35
C GLU A 49 5.53 0.38 15.57
N ASN A 50 4.80 1.49 15.39
CA ASN A 50 4.38 2.42 16.44
C ASN A 50 3.18 1.93 17.29
N ARG A 51 2.72 0.68 17.12
CA ARG A 51 1.51 0.13 17.76
C ARG A 51 1.48 0.19 19.28
N ARG A 52 2.63 0.29 19.95
CA ARG A 52 2.73 0.37 21.42
C ARG A 52 2.61 1.79 21.96
N ALA A 53 2.78 2.79 21.09
CA ALA A 53 2.61 4.18 21.47
C ALA A 53 1.13 4.46 21.73
N ARG A 54 0.82 5.21 22.80
CA ARG A 54 -0.54 5.69 23.04
C ARG A 54 -0.85 6.85 22.11
N SER A 55 -2.02 6.83 21.53
CA SER A 55 -2.50 7.87 20.62
C SER A 55 -4.02 8.02 20.74
N PRO A 56 -4.57 9.22 20.59
CA PRO A 56 -6.01 9.42 20.46
C PRO A 56 -6.54 8.93 19.10
N GLU A 57 -5.68 8.75 18.10
CA GLU A 57 -6.06 8.38 16.73
C GLU A 57 -6.30 6.88 16.56
N TYR A 58 -5.70 6.05 17.41
CA TYR A 58 -5.79 4.60 17.28
C TYR A 58 -5.75 3.89 18.64
N ILE A 59 -6.20 2.64 18.65
CA ILE A 59 -6.08 1.73 19.78
C ILE A 59 -4.68 1.08 19.69
N ASP A 60 -3.87 1.29 20.73
CA ASP A 60 -2.56 0.66 20.86
C ASP A 60 -2.64 -0.87 21.01
N VAL A 61 -1.57 -1.58 20.74
CA VAL A 61 -1.44 -3.04 20.92
C VAL A 61 -0.10 -3.36 21.58
N GLN A 62 -0.14 -3.74 22.87
CA GLN A 62 1.06 -4.01 23.65
C GLN A 62 1.62 -5.42 23.38
N GLY A 63 0.77 -6.40 23.07
CA GLY A 63 1.16 -7.78 22.81
C GLY A 63 0.01 -8.62 22.29
N GLY A 64 0.27 -9.92 22.05
CA GLY A 64 -0.73 -10.83 21.50
C GLY A 64 -1.97 -11.03 22.37
N TRP A 65 -1.78 -11.11 23.69
CA TRP A 65 -2.89 -11.26 24.64
C TRP A 65 -3.72 -9.97 24.74
N ASP A 66 -3.08 -8.79 24.73
CA ASP A 66 -3.76 -7.49 24.68
C ASP A 66 -4.57 -7.34 23.38
N TYR A 67 -3.98 -7.72 22.25
CA TYR A 67 -4.68 -7.78 20.97
C TYR A 67 -5.95 -8.64 21.04
N PHE A 68 -5.82 -9.89 21.52
CA PHE A 68 -6.94 -10.82 21.65
C PHE A 68 -8.07 -10.23 22.52
N LYS A 69 -7.75 -9.73 23.71
CA LYS A 69 -8.74 -9.11 24.61
C LYS A 69 -9.47 -7.94 23.96
N LYS A 70 -8.73 -7.08 23.23
CA LYS A 70 -9.30 -5.91 22.57
C LYS A 70 -10.23 -6.32 21.43
N VAL A 71 -9.86 -7.34 20.64
CA VAL A 71 -10.72 -7.89 19.57
C VAL A 71 -12.01 -8.48 20.18
N VAL A 72 -11.90 -9.33 21.20
CA VAL A 72 -13.04 -9.93 21.88
C VAL A 72 -13.98 -8.85 22.44
N ARG A 73 -13.42 -7.85 23.12
CA ARG A 73 -14.22 -6.73 23.70
C ARG A 73 -15.03 -5.99 22.64
N HIS A 74 -14.45 -5.72 21.45
CA HIS A 74 -15.16 -5.02 20.38
C HIS A 74 -16.22 -5.92 19.72
N ALA A 75 -15.88 -7.18 19.43
CA ALA A 75 -16.84 -8.14 18.88
C ALA A 75 -18.05 -8.32 19.81
N TRP A 76 -17.81 -8.44 21.13
CA TRP A 76 -18.87 -8.51 22.13
C TRP A 76 -19.75 -7.25 22.15
N LYS A 77 -19.13 -6.05 22.04
CA LYS A 77 -19.84 -4.77 21.97
C LYS A 77 -20.59 -4.54 20.65
N GLY A 78 -20.59 -5.48 19.72
CA GLY A 78 -21.38 -5.41 18.49
C GLY A 78 -20.67 -4.88 17.26
N TYR A 79 -19.35 -4.67 17.31
CA TYR A 79 -18.58 -4.20 16.15
C TYR A 79 -18.45 -5.29 15.09
N ALA A 80 -18.64 -4.93 13.82
CA ALA A 80 -18.06 -5.67 12.72
C ALA A 80 -16.54 -5.61 12.82
N VAL A 81 -15.83 -6.60 12.27
CA VAL A 81 -14.36 -6.63 12.31
C VAL A 81 -13.85 -6.66 10.89
N HIS A 82 -13.03 -5.67 10.53
CA HIS A 82 -12.33 -5.60 9.29
C HIS A 82 -10.83 -5.64 9.53
N VAL A 83 -10.19 -6.73 9.13
CA VAL A 83 -8.74 -6.92 9.30
C VAL A 83 -8.02 -6.77 7.97
N ARG A 84 -6.83 -6.18 8.01
CA ARG A 84 -5.99 -5.96 6.83
C ARG A 84 -4.68 -6.74 6.95
N VAL A 85 -4.34 -7.49 5.89
CA VAL A 85 -3.14 -8.33 5.80
C VAL A 85 -2.37 -7.99 4.53
N ASN A 86 -1.07 -7.65 4.66
CA ASN A 86 -0.21 -7.37 3.52
C ASN A 86 0.41 -8.62 2.87
N GLY A 87 0.26 -9.79 3.47
CA GLY A 87 0.77 -11.05 2.92
C GLY A 87 2.24 -11.37 3.21
N GLU A 88 2.99 -10.49 3.85
CA GLU A 88 4.45 -10.62 4.02
C GLU A 88 4.86 -11.50 5.21
N THR A 89 4.01 -11.62 6.24
CA THR A 89 4.41 -12.27 7.49
C THR A 89 3.42 -13.31 7.98
N LYS A 90 3.92 -14.43 8.51
CA LYS A 90 3.11 -15.46 9.18
C LYS A 90 2.31 -14.87 10.34
N LYS A 91 2.89 -13.92 11.06
CA LYS A 91 2.24 -13.26 12.18
C LYS A 91 1.00 -12.48 11.75
N GLY A 92 1.05 -11.78 10.60
CA GLY A 92 -0.10 -11.07 10.04
C GLY A 92 -1.27 -12.01 9.76
N TYR A 93 -1.01 -13.17 9.15
CA TYR A 93 -2.04 -14.19 8.91
C TYR A 93 -2.63 -14.75 10.21
N PHE A 94 -1.79 -15.00 11.21
CA PHE A 94 -2.26 -15.49 12.51
C PHE A 94 -3.15 -14.45 13.22
N LEU A 95 -2.76 -13.19 13.23
CA LEU A 95 -3.58 -12.13 13.81
C LEU A 95 -4.92 -11.97 13.07
N ALA A 96 -4.92 -12.11 11.74
CA ALA A 96 -6.15 -12.12 10.95
C ALA A 96 -7.05 -13.30 11.31
N LEU A 97 -6.47 -14.51 11.45
CA LEU A 97 -7.21 -15.69 11.85
C LEU A 97 -7.92 -15.49 13.20
N VAL A 98 -7.21 -14.95 14.18
CA VAL A 98 -7.78 -14.64 15.51
C VAL A 98 -8.93 -13.62 15.39
N ALA A 99 -8.72 -12.52 14.68
CA ALA A 99 -9.72 -11.47 14.55
C ALA A 99 -11.00 -11.93 13.84
N LEU A 100 -10.84 -12.64 12.71
CA LEU A 100 -11.95 -13.16 11.92
C LEU A 100 -12.68 -14.28 12.67
N GLY A 101 -11.95 -15.18 13.31
CA GLY A 101 -12.52 -16.24 14.13
C GLY A 101 -13.36 -15.70 15.29
N VAL A 102 -12.83 -14.73 16.04
CA VAL A 102 -13.58 -14.05 17.10
C VAL A 102 -14.83 -13.36 16.55
N ALA A 103 -14.71 -12.62 15.42
CA ALA A 103 -15.87 -11.97 14.82
C ALA A 103 -16.98 -13.00 14.47
N ARG A 104 -16.62 -14.13 13.89
CA ARG A 104 -17.56 -15.21 13.54
C ARG A 104 -18.20 -15.83 14.78
N LEU A 105 -17.42 -16.12 15.83
CA LEU A 105 -17.93 -16.65 17.09
C LEU A 105 -18.98 -15.76 17.74
N PHE A 106 -18.80 -14.43 17.65
CA PHE A 106 -19.78 -13.47 18.16
C PHE A 106 -20.87 -13.10 17.16
N GLY A 107 -20.98 -13.80 16.01
CA GLY A 107 -21.98 -13.55 14.97
C GLY A 107 -21.86 -12.16 14.33
N ARG A 108 -20.65 -11.59 14.28
CA ARG A 108 -20.36 -10.28 13.68
C ARG A 108 -19.91 -10.41 12.23
N SER A 109 -20.11 -9.36 11.44
CA SER A 109 -19.55 -9.31 10.08
C SER A 109 -18.02 -9.34 10.18
N ALA A 110 -17.40 -10.32 9.49
CA ALA A 110 -15.96 -10.50 9.40
C ALA A 110 -15.53 -10.13 7.98
N LEU A 111 -14.63 -9.16 7.85
CA LEU A 111 -14.16 -8.62 6.57
C LEU A 111 -12.64 -8.68 6.53
N LEU A 112 -12.09 -8.95 5.36
CA LEU A 112 -10.65 -9.03 5.15
C LEU A 112 -10.25 -8.16 3.95
N THR A 113 -9.22 -7.33 4.12
CA THR A 113 -8.48 -6.75 2.99
C THR A 113 -7.13 -7.44 2.87
N TYR A 114 -6.89 -8.05 1.72
CA TYR A 114 -5.62 -8.64 1.36
C TYR A 114 -4.84 -7.67 0.49
N GLY A 115 -3.76 -7.10 1.03
CA GLY A 115 -2.92 -6.10 0.37
C GLY A 115 -1.68 -6.66 -0.29
N GLY A 116 -1.43 -7.97 -0.18
CA GLY A 116 -0.31 -8.63 -0.83
C GLY A 116 -0.47 -8.71 -2.35
N GLY A 117 0.65 -8.90 -3.05
CA GLY A 117 0.66 -9.23 -4.47
C GLY A 117 0.15 -10.65 -4.74
N HIS A 118 0.04 -11.01 -6.01
CA HIS A 118 -0.37 -12.35 -6.45
C HIS A 118 0.70 -13.42 -6.20
N GLN A 119 1.96 -13.02 -5.94
CA GLN A 119 3.08 -13.89 -5.55
C GLN A 119 3.79 -13.29 -4.34
N GLN A 120 3.70 -13.97 -3.21
CA GLN A 120 4.32 -13.56 -1.95
C GLN A 120 5.09 -14.74 -1.35
N SER A 121 6.00 -14.50 -0.42
CA SER A 121 6.83 -15.54 0.21
C SER A 121 6.00 -16.69 0.83
N PHE A 122 4.78 -16.40 1.27
CA PHE A 122 3.91 -17.37 1.92
C PHE A 122 2.65 -17.70 1.12
N PHE A 123 2.26 -16.87 0.17
CA PHE A 123 1.03 -17.01 -0.59
C PHE A 123 1.25 -16.66 -2.07
N PRO A 124 0.68 -17.42 -3.03
CA PRO A 124 -0.11 -18.65 -2.85
C PRO A 124 0.75 -19.83 -2.36
N ALA A 125 0.14 -20.75 -1.64
CA ALA A 125 0.81 -21.96 -1.20
C ALA A 125 0.60 -23.10 -2.19
N PRO A 126 1.59 -24.05 -2.34
CA PRO A 126 1.43 -25.21 -3.18
C PRO A 126 0.17 -26.01 -2.80
N LYS A 127 -0.62 -26.44 -3.81
CA LYS A 127 -1.80 -27.29 -3.60
C LYS A 127 -1.43 -28.49 -2.74
N ASN A 128 -2.36 -28.92 -1.87
CA ASN A 128 -2.18 -30.05 -0.94
C ASN A 128 -1.11 -29.86 0.16
N SER A 129 -0.53 -28.67 0.31
CA SER A 129 0.34 -28.37 1.44
C SER A 129 -0.47 -27.99 2.69
N ARG A 130 0.15 -28.20 3.90
CA ARG A 130 -0.43 -27.73 5.16
C ARG A 130 -0.72 -26.22 5.14
N ARG A 131 0.12 -25.46 4.43
CA ARG A 131 -0.09 -23.99 4.24
C ARG A 131 -1.32 -23.71 3.39
N HIS A 132 -1.52 -24.45 2.31
CA HIS A 132 -2.71 -24.29 1.47
C HIS A 132 -3.99 -24.55 2.26
N TRP A 133 -4.03 -25.62 3.07
CA TRP A 133 -5.16 -25.90 3.96
C TRP A 133 -5.40 -24.76 4.97
N ALA A 134 -4.33 -24.26 5.61
CA ALA A 134 -4.44 -23.16 6.56
C ALA A 134 -4.98 -21.86 5.90
N PHE A 135 -4.56 -21.55 4.66
CA PHE A 135 -5.10 -20.42 3.91
C PHE A 135 -6.54 -20.64 3.47
N SER A 136 -6.89 -21.86 3.01
CA SER A 136 -8.27 -22.20 2.67
C SER A 136 -9.20 -22.03 3.87
N PHE A 137 -8.76 -22.40 5.07
CA PHE A 137 -9.49 -22.18 6.29
C PHE A 137 -9.61 -20.69 6.62
N LEU A 138 -8.51 -19.95 6.63
CA LEU A 138 -8.49 -18.52 6.92
C LEU A 138 -9.41 -17.73 5.99
N PHE A 139 -9.29 -17.95 4.67
CA PHE A 139 -10.02 -17.18 3.67
C PHE A 139 -11.50 -17.57 3.53
N ARG A 140 -11.96 -18.64 4.18
CA ARG A 140 -13.40 -19.00 4.32
C ARG A 140 -14.07 -18.28 5.50
N LEU A 141 -13.31 -17.70 6.43
CA LEU A 141 -13.87 -16.98 7.58
C LEU A 141 -14.54 -15.64 7.21
N PRO A 142 -13.98 -14.81 6.30
CA PRO A 142 -14.58 -13.52 5.95
C PRO A 142 -15.91 -13.69 5.20
N HIS A 143 -16.85 -12.77 5.43
CA HIS A 143 -18.04 -12.61 4.60
C HIS A 143 -17.72 -11.90 3.28
N ARG A 144 -16.60 -11.16 3.26
CA ARG A 144 -16.09 -10.46 2.08
C ARG A 144 -14.57 -10.33 2.18
N ILE A 145 -13.90 -10.51 1.05
CA ILE A 145 -12.46 -10.29 0.91
C ILE A 145 -12.26 -9.21 -0.15
N TYR A 146 -11.47 -8.20 0.19
CA TYR A 146 -11.06 -7.16 -0.73
C TYR A 146 -9.60 -7.37 -1.13
N CYS A 147 -9.25 -7.13 -2.37
CA CYS A 147 -7.89 -7.27 -2.88
C CYS A 147 -7.57 -6.22 -3.94
N ASN A 148 -6.30 -6.03 -4.27
CA ASN A 148 -5.84 -4.92 -5.11
C ASN A 148 -6.11 -5.09 -6.62
N SER A 149 -6.32 -6.32 -7.10
CA SER A 149 -6.46 -6.58 -8.54
C SER A 149 -7.11 -7.93 -8.82
N ASP A 150 -7.55 -8.11 -10.08
CA ASP A 150 -8.07 -9.40 -10.55
C ASP A 150 -7.03 -10.52 -10.49
N LYS A 151 -5.74 -10.24 -10.75
CA LYS A 151 -4.66 -11.23 -10.58
C LYS A 151 -4.58 -11.75 -9.13
N VAL A 152 -4.71 -10.86 -8.16
CA VAL A 152 -4.74 -11.25 -6.73
C VAL A 152 -6.04 -12.00 -6.41
N LYS A 153 -7.18 -11.61 -6.99
CA LYS A 153 -8.43 -12.35 -6.87
C LYS A 153 -8.26 -13.79 -7.35
N GLU A 154 -7.73 -14.00 -8.56
CA GLU A 154 -7.51 -15.35 -9.09
C GLU A 154 -6.57 -16.18 -8.20
N ALA A 155 -5.51 -15.57 -7.65
CA ALA A 155 -4.65 -16.24 -6.70
C ALA A 155 -5.39 -16.66 -5.40
N LEU A 156 -6.26 -15.82 -4.88
CA LEU A 156 -7.10 -16.15 -3.71
C LEU A 156 -8.07 -17.30 -4.02
N LEU A 157 -8.67 -17.32 -5.21
CA LEU A 157 -9.59 -18.38 -5.63
C LEU A 157 -8.93 -19.76 -5.71
N THR A 158 -7.61 -19.84 -5.86
CA THR A 158 -6.88 -21.14 -5.78
C THR A 158 -7.04 -21.85 -4.45
N THR A 159 -7.44 -21.13 -3.38
CA THR A 159 -7.71 -21.71 -2.06
C THR A 159 -9.09 -22.35 -1.93
N GLY A 160 -9.89 -22.37 -2.99
CA GLY A 160 -11.22 -22.99 -3.01
C GLY A 160 -12.30 -22.18 -2.29
N ILE A 161 -12.17 -20.86 -2.27
CA ILE A 161 -13.19 -19.94 -1.76
C ILE A 161 -14.13 -19.52 -2.87
N ASP A 162 -15.33 -19.08 -2.50
CA ASP A 162 -16.31 -18.58 -3.43
C ASP A 162 -15.86 -17.29 -4.13
N ARG A 163 -15.99 -17.26 -5.45
CA ARG A 163 -15.65 -16.10 -6.29
C ARG A 163 -16.40 -14.84 -5.87
N ASP A 164 -17.64 -14.99 -5.42
CA ASP A 164 -18.53 -13.87 -5.11
C ASP A 164 -18.15 -13.14 -3.82
N ILE A 165 -17.37 -13.79 -2.93
CA ILE A 165 -16.89 -13.12 -1.72
C ILE A 165 -15.62 -12.30 -1.96
N VAL A 166 -14.93 -12.46 -3.09
CA VAL A 166 -13.69 -11.75 -3.41
C VAL A 166 -13.96 -10.60 -4.37
N VAL A 167 -13.70 -9.38 -3.91
CA VAL A 167 -13.94 -8.15 -4.67
C VAL A 167 -12.65 -7.40 -4.86
N PRO A 168 -12.18 -7.18 -6.09
CA PRO A 168 -11.03 -6.35 -6.37
C PRO A 168 -11.40 -4.87 -6.19
N ILE A 169 -10.79 -4.24 -5.21
CA ILE A 169 -10.85 -2.79 -4.96
C ILE A 169 -9.42 -2.35 -4.68
N PRO A 170 -8.77 -1.63 -5.61
CA PRO A 170 -7.43 -1.14 -5.42
C PRO A 170 -7.31 -0.22 -4.20
N HIS A 171 -6.17 -0.28 -3.51
CA HIS A 171 -5.93 0.61 -2.36
C HIS A 171 -5.70 2.07 -2.79
N PHE A 172 -5.27 2.29 -4.03
CA PHE A 172 -5.09 3.61 -4.58
C PHE A 172 -6.45 4.25 -4.88
N SER A 173 -6.64 5.49 -4.45
CA SER A 173 -7.91 6.21 -4.56
C SER A 173 -7.67 7.65 -5.02
N LEU A 174 -8.72 8.30 -5.53
CA LEU A 174 -8.69 9.68 -6.02
C LEU A 174 -8.04 10.67 -5.03
N HIS A 175 -8.26 10.47 -3.73
CA HIS A 175 -7.71 11.33 -2.68
C HIS A 175 -6.18 11.37 -2.64
N TYR A 176 -5.50 10.37 -3.21
CA TYR A 176 -4.02 10.32 -3.22
C TYR A 176 -3.37 11.36 -4.13
N VAL A 177 -4.10 11.89 -5.10
CA VAL A 177 -3.58 12.89 -6.03
C VAL A 177 -4.13 14.30 -5.78
N GLN A 178 -4.95 14.43 -4.75
CA GLN A 178 -5.43 15.71 -4.27
C GLN A 178 -4.48 16.20 -3.17
N PHE A 179 -3.74 17.27 -3.43
CA PHE A 179 -2.76 17.79 -2.48
C PHE A 179 -2.68 19.31 -2.55
N THR A 180 -2.22 19.91 -1.47
CA THR A 180 -1.85 21.32 -1.41
C THR A 180 -0.33 21.43 -1.59
N ARG A 181 0.11 22.29 -2.51
CA ARG A 181 1.54 22.53 -2.70
C ARG A 181 2.19 22.98 -1.40
N SER A 182 3.18 22.25 -0.94
CA SER A 182 3.96 22.56 0.26
C SER A 182 5.04 23.58 -0.09
N SER A 183 5.34 24.50 0.82
CA SER A 183 6.59 25.24 0.76
C SER A 183 7.75 24.28 1.06
N LEU A 184 8.81 24.36 0.27
CA LEU A 184 9.98 23.49 0.44
C LEU A 184 11.06 24.18 1.25
N PRO A 185 11.91 23.44 1.98
CA PRO A 185 13.06 24.02 2.66
C PRO A 185 13.99 24.77 1.69
N PRO A 186 14.65 25.84 2.14
CA PRO A 186 15.52 26.65 1.27
C PRO A 186 16.60 25.82 0.56
N GLU A 187 17.19 24.83 1.23
CA GLU A 187 18.21 23.94 0.66
C GLU A 187 17.65 23.07 -0.49
N VAL A 188 16.37 22.70 -0.44
CA VAL A 188 15.68 21.96 -1.50
C VAL A 188 15.38 22.87 -2.69
N GLU A 189 14.94 24.10 -2.43
CA GLU A 189 14.74 25.10 -3.48
C GLU A 189 16.04 25.44 -4.20
N GLU A 190 17.14 25.62 -3.45
CA GLU A 190 18.47 25.82 -4.00
C GLU A 190 18.90 24.64 -4.85
N PHE A 191 18.64 23.41 -4.39
CA PHE A 191 18.96 22.21 -5.16
C PHE A 191 18.23 22.18 -6.51
N PHE A 192 16.94 22.52 -6.55
CA PHE A 192 16.22 22.63 -7.80
C PHE A 192 16.74 23.78 -8.69
N GLY A 193 17.15 24.91 -8.07
CA GLY A 193 17.63 26.09 -8.80
C GLY A 193 18.99 25.90 -9.47
N ARG A 194 19.87 25.05 -8.93
CA ARG A 194 21.23 24.81 -9.47
C ARG A 194 21.30 23.67 -10.51
N HIS A 195 20.20 22.94 -10.73
CA HIS A 195 20.14 21.84 -11.70
C HIS A 195 19.16 22.18 -12.83
N ASP A 196 19.50 21.82 -14.05
CA ASP A 196 18.65 21.99 -15.22
C ASP A 196 17.42 21.07 -15.17
N GLY A 197 17.45 20.05 -14.33
CA GLY A 197 16.35 19.15 -14.04
C GLY A 197 16.71 18.17 -12.94
N VAL A 198 15.69 17.60 -12.28
CA VAL A 198 15.87 16.70 -11.15
C VAL A 198 15.06 15.44 -11.36
N PHE A 199 15.69 14.27 -11.29
CA PHE A 199 15.00 12.99 -11.18
C PHE A 199 14.62 12.73 -9.71
N PHE A 200 13.47 12.11 -9.50
CA PHE A 200 12.93 11.84 -8.17
C PHE A 200 12.81 10.32 -7.92
N SER A 201 13.18 9.86 -6.74
CA SER A 201 13.02 8.45 -6.36
C SER A 201 12.61 8.31 -4.90
N TYR A 202 11.72 7.36 -4.62
CA TYR A 202 11.44 6.89 -3.26
C TYR A 202 12.17 5.57 -3.04
N VAL A 203 13.06 5.55 -2.08
CA VAL A 203 13.94 4.40 -1.79
C VAL A 203 13.92 4.08 -0.30
N CYS A 204 14.06 2.81 0.08
CA CYS A 204 14.28 2.35 1.44
C CYS A 204 15.60 1.58 1.51
N PHE A 205 16.21 1.47 2.69
CA PHE A 205 17.36 0.58 2.93
C PHE A 205 16.94 -0.90 2.96
N ARG A 206 16.40 -1.37 1.83
CA ARG A 206 16.05 -2.78 1.62
C ARG A 206 16.63 -3.25 0.31
N LYS A 207 16.97 -4.53 0.23
CA LYS A 207 17.62 -5.13 -0.95
C LYS A 207 16.84 -4.91 -2.25
N GLU A 208 15.50 -4.94 -2.17
CA GLU A 208 14.62 -4.76 -3.32
C GLU A 208 14.68 -3.36 -3.96
N PHE A 209 15.21 -2.36 -3.25
CA PHE A 209 15.39 -1.01 -3.80
C PHE A 209 16.71 -0.82 -4.54
N VAL A 210 17.59 -1.81 -4.52
CA VAL A 210 18.86 -1.88 -5.27
C VAL A 210 19.63 -0.56 -5.27
N LEU A 211 19.77 0.07 -4.11
CA LEU A 211 20.40 1.38 -3.94
C LEU A 211 21.83 1.47 -4.57
N PRO A 212 22.71 0.45 -4.47
CA PRO A 212 24.00 0.47 -5.16
C PRO A 212 23.89 0.58 -6.68
N PHE A 213 22.92 -0.12 -7.29
CA PHE A 213 22.66 -0.03 -8.74
C PHE A 213 22.19 1.38 -9.14
N LEU A 214 21.29 1.98 -8.32
CA LEU A 214 20.86 3.36 -8.57
C LEU A 214 22.02 4.34 -8.45
N ALA A 215 22.90 4.19 -7.45
CA ALA A 215 24.08 5.03 -7.29
C ALA A 215 25.05 4.91 -8.48
N GLU A 216 25.27 3.69 -8.96
CA GLU A 216 26.05 3.43 -10.17
C GLU A 216 25.46 4.13 -11.39
N ALA A 217 24.12 4.03 -11.59
CA ALA A 217 23.43 4.71 -12.67
C ALA A 217 23.59 6.23 -12.59
N ILE A 218 23.42 6.82 -11.41
CA ILE A 218 23.59 8.27 -11.18
C ILE A 218 25.03 8.70 -11.53
N ARG A 219 26.04 7.99 -11.08
CA ARG A 219 27.45 8.29 -11.34
C ARG A 219 27.76 8.26 -12.84
N HIS A 220 27.36 7.21 -13.53
CA HIS A 220 27.56 7.09 -14.99
C HIS A 220 26.80 8.17 -15.75
N PHE A 221 25.55 8.44 -15.37
CA PHE A 221 24.74 9.44 -16.04
C PHE A 221 25.30 10.86 -15.89
N ARG A 222 25.77 11.21 -14.70
CA ARG A 222 26.35 12.53 -14.43
C ARG A 222 27.67 12.80 -15.15
N ALA A 223 28.41 11.78 -15.56
CA ALA A 223 29.62 11.97 -16.36
C ALA A 223 29.33 12.71 -17.68
N THR A 224 28.13 12.52 -18.24
CA THR A 224 27.68 13.17 -19.49
C THR A 224 26.65 14.29 -19.25
N HIS A 225 25.95 14.28 -18.10
CA HIS A 225 24.90 15.24 -17.76
C HIS A 225 25.14 15.87 -16.36
N PRO A 226 26.23 16.64 -16.19
CA PRO A 226 26.65 17.12 -14.85
C PRO A 226 25.68 18.07 -14.17
N LYS A 227 24.79 18.70 -14.94
CA LYS A 227 23.76 19.63 -14.43
C LYS A 227 22.43 18.96 -14.05
N ILE A 228 22.33 17.63 -14.16
CA ILE A 228 21.14 16.90 -13.73
C ILE A 228 21.30 16.46 -12.28
N GLY A 229 20.30 16.77 -11.46
CA GLY A 229 20.23 16.38 -10.06
C GLY A 229 19.36 15.14 -9.84
N PHE A 230 19.53 14.52 -8.69
CA PHE A 230 18.70 13.40 -8.24
C PHE A 230 18.20 13.67 -6.82
N MET A 231 16.93 13.45 -6.58
CA MET A 231 16.33 13.61 -5.26
C MET A 231 15.83 12.26 -4.77
N ILE A 232 16.28 11.87 -3.58
CA ILE A 232 15.93 10.59 -2.97
C ILE A 232 15.20 10.86 -1.66
N VAL A 233 13.97 10.36 -1.57
CA VAL A 233 13.11 10.46 -0.38
C VAL A 233 12.87 9.07 0.18
N GLY A 234 12.79 8.94 1.49
CA GLY A 234 12.50 7.63 2.10
C GLY A 234 12.49 7.64 3.62
N PRO A 235 12.11 6.52 4.27
CA PRO A 235 11.96 6.43 5.71
C PRO A 235 13.30 6.16 6.41
N TRP A 236 14.28 7.02 6.22
CA TRP A 236 15.60 6.90 6.80
C TRP A 236 15.89 7.83 7.98
N ASP A 237 14.89 8.32 8.66
CA ASP A 237 15.10 9.24 9.78
C ASP A 237 16.09 8.71 10.83
N ARG A 238 16.14 7.37 11.01
CA ARG A 238 17.10 6.68 11.88
C ARG A 238 18.42 6.32 11.18
N GLU A 239 18.44 6.33 9.87
CA GLU A 239 19.52 5.83 9.01
C GLU A 239 20.14 6.96 8.16
N MET A 240 19.74 8.22 8.42
CA MET A 240 20.22 9.37 7.65
C MET A 240 21.75 9.49 7.63
N GLY A 241 22.40 9.15 8.74
CA GLY A 241 23.87 9.12 8.81
C GLY A 241 24.47 8.08 7.86
N ALA A 242 23.89 6.89 7.80
CA ALA A 242 24.33 5.82 6.90
C ALA A 242 24.09 6.20 5.42
N MET A 243 22.97 6.89 5.11
CA MET A 243 22.71 7.36 3.75
C MET A 243 23.72 8.44 3.32
N ARG A 244 24.02 9.39 4.19
CA ARG A 244 25.04 10.42 3.90
C ARG A 244 26.42 9.82 3.69
N GLU A 245 26.80 8.86 4.53
CA GLU A 245 28.08 8.15 4.38
C GLU A 245 28.12 7.34 3.07
N PHE A 246 27.02 6.69 2.69
CA PHE A 246 26.91 6.00 1.41
C PHE A 246 27.12 6.98 0.24
N LEU A 247 26.44 8.13 0.23
CA LEU A 247 26.59 9.13 -0.83
C LEU A 247 28.02 9.68 -0.90
N ARG A 248 28.66 9.91 0.25
CA ARG A 248 30.05 10.36 0.33
C ARG A 248 30.99 9.31 -0.26
N THR A 249 30.83 8.05 0.09
CA THR A 249 31.63 6.93 -0.44
C THR A 249 31.46 6.78 -1.96
N GLU A 250 30.26 7.01 -2.47
CA GLU A 250 29.97 6.95 -3.91
C GLU A 250 30.27 8.27 -4.66
N ALA A 251 30.78 9.30 -3.97
CA ALA A 251 31.06 10.65 -4.50
C ALA A 251 29.81 11.28 -5.17
N LEU A 252 28.64 11.17 -4.53
CA LEU A 252 27.35 11.62 -5.05
C LEU A 252 26.74 12.80 -4.28
N GLU A 253 27.43 13.38 -3.29
CA GLU A 253 26.90 14.41 -2.40
C GLU A 253 26.40 15.66 -3.13
N GLU A 254 27.05 16.08 -4.20
CA GLU A 254 26.63 17.23 -5.01
C GLU A 254 25.49 16.88 -6.00
N ALA A 255 25.39 15.61 -6.35
CA ALA A 255 24.44 15.09 -7.34
C ALA A 255 23.09 14.77 -6.73
N VAL A 256 23.06 14.41 -5.45
CA VAL A 256 21.91 13.80 -4.80
C VAL A 256 21.48 14.60 -3.59
N CYS A 257 20.26 15.10 -3.62
CA CYS A 257 19.58 15.63 -2.44
C CYS A 257 18.82 14.48 -1.76
N VAL A 258 19.11 14.23 -0.48
CA VAL A 258 18.42 13.21 0.31
C VAL A 258 17.52 13.85 1.35
N LEU A 259 16.27 13.45 1.33
CA LEU A 259 15.31 13.82 2.35
C LEU A 259 14.81 12.55 3.08
N GLY A 260 14.58 12.67 4.37
CA GLY A 260 13.96 11.63 5.18
C GLY A 260 12.48 11.40 4.83
N SER A 261 11.71 10.98 5.82
CA SER A 261 10.26 10.92 5.70
C SER A 261 9.68 12.32 5.53
N VAL A 262 8.92 12.52 4.47
CA VAL A 262 8.23 13.79 4.20
C VAL A 262 6.71 13.59 4.24
N PRO A 263 5.92 14.63 4.57
CA PRO A 263 4.47 14.60 4.41
C PRO A 263 4.08 14.30 2.97
N HIS A 264 2.90 13.71 2.75
CA HIS A 264 2.45 13.31 1.41
C HIS A 264 2.31 14.49 0.45
N ASP A 265 1.79 15.63 0.91
CA ASP A 265 1.70 16.85 0.11
C ASP A 265 3.08 17.36 -0.34
N THR A 266 4.09 17.26 0.54
CA THR A 266 5.48 17.58 0.20
C THR A 266 6.03 16.58 -0.81
N PHE A 267 5.76 15.28 -0.65
CA PHE A 267 6.15 14.25 -1.62
C PHE A 267 5.58 14.56 -3.01
N LEU A 268 4.29 14.85 -3.11
CA LEU A 268 3.65 15.20 -4.39
C LEU A 268 4.13 16.55 -4.96
N THR A 269 4.48 17.50 -4.09
CA THR A 269 5.09 18.77 -4.52
C THR A 269 6.46 18.53 -5.18
N LEU A 270 7.32 17.73 -4.54
CA LEU A 270 8.63 17.36 -5.08
C LEU A 270 8.50 16.57 -6.39
N LEU A 271 7.62 15.58 -6.41
CA LEU A 271 7.32 14.77 -7.57
C LEU A 271 6.87 15.62 -8.76
N SER A 272 5.92 16.55 -8.54
CA SER A 272 5.37 17.41 -9.61
C SER A 272 6.39 18.40 -10.22
N ARG A 273 7.52 18.60 -9.55
CA ARG A 273 8.63 19.48 -10.02
C ARG A 273 9.76 18.71 -10.68
N SER A 274 9.66 17.39 -10.70
CA SER A 274 10.75 16.51 -11.16
C SER A 274 10.59 16.16 -12.63
N LEU A 275 11.72 15.89 -13.32
CA LEU A 275 11.74 15.44 -14.71
C LEU A 275 11.05 14.08 -14.87
N ALA A 276 11.33 13.15 -13.97
CA ALA A 276 10.71 11.84 -13.95
C ALA A 276 10.85 11.20 -12.57
N TYR A 277 10.00 10.22 -12.32
CA TYR A 277 10.05 9.36 -11.15
C TYR A 277 10.74 8.04 -11.46
N ILE A 278 11.80 7.70 -10.73
CA ILE A 278 12.53 6.43 -10.87
C ILE A 278 12.02 5.43 -9.84
N ARG A 279 11.58 4.25 -10.30
CA ARG A 279 11.11 3.18 -9.43
C ARG A 279 11.88 1.88 -9.64
N THR A 280 12.71 1.49 -8.67
CA THR A 280 13.64 0.37 -8.76
C THR A 280 13.11 -1.01 -8.33
N PRO A 281 12.15 -1.19 -7.37
CA PRO A 281 11.75 -2.51 -6.92
C PRO A 281 11.00 -3.33 -7.97
N VAL A 282 11.42 -4.59 -8.18
CA VAL A 282 10.70 -5.57 -9.02
C VAL A 282 9.54 -6.25 -8.27
N THR A 283 9.60 -6.28 -6.94
CA THR A 283 8.63 -6.98 -6.09
C THR A 283 7.34 -6.20 -5.82
N ASP A 284 7.25 -4.98 -6.34
CA ASP A 284 6.05 -4.16 -6.21
C ASP A 284 4.84 -4.82 -6.87
N GLY A 285 3.67 -4.65 -6.24
CA GLY A 285 2.41 -4.74 -6.97
C GLY A 285 2.14 -3.45 -7.77
N VAL A 286 0.89 -2.98 -7.78
CA VAL A 286 0.57 -1.63 -8.27
C VAL A 286 1.08 -0.61 -7.24
N CYS A 287 2.16 0.07 -7.55
CA CYS A 287 2.77 1.07 -6.67
C CYS A 287 1.99 2.39 -6.77
N SER A 288 1.54 2.94 -5.65
CA SER A 288 0.77 4.20 -5.66
C SER A 288 1.59 5.37 -6.17
N SER A 289 2.88 5.49 -5.81
CA SER A 289 3.72 6.58 -6.29
C SER A 289 3.93 6.56 -7.82
N VAL A 290 3.85 5.38 -8.46
CA VAL A 290 3.79 5.28 -9.92
C VAL A 290 2.49 5.86 -10.47
N LEU A 291 1.35 5.53 -9.87
CA LEU A 291 0.05 6.07 -10.28
C LEU A 291 -0.08 7.57 -10.00
N GLU A 292 0.45 8.03 -8.86
CA GLU A 292 0.54 9.45 -8.51
C GLU A 292 1.35 10.23 -9.55
N SER A 293 2.52 9.70 -9.91
CA SER A 293 3.41 10.29 -10.92
C SER A 293 2.72 10.41 -12.27
N LEU A 294 2.16 9.31 -12.78
CA LEU A 294 1.43 9.30 -14.06
C LEU A 294 0.23 10.25 -14.04
N LYS A 295 -0.51 10.35 -12.93
CA LYS A 295 -1.65 11.28 -12.82
C LYS A 295 -1.22 12.74 -12.80
N LEU A 296 -0.06 13.04 -12.23
CA LEU A 296 0.56 14.36 -12.25
C LEU A 296 1.28 14.65 -13.58
N LYS A 297 1.19 13.77 -14.57
CA LYS A 297 1.88 13.88 -15.87
C LYS A 297 3.40 13.93 -15.74
N VAL A 298 3.94 13.31 -14.69
CA VAL A 298 5.38 13.12 -14.52
C VAL A 298 5.77 11.74 -15.06
N PRO A 299 6.68 11.65 -16.03
CA PRO A 299 7.14 10.37 -16.57
C PRO A 299 7.63 9.42 -15.49
N VAL A 300 7.37 8.15 -15.65
CA VAL A 300 7.83 7.10 -14.73
C VAL A 300 8.81 6.20 -15.44
N LEU A 301 10.01 6.11 -14.90
CA LEU A 301 11.03 5.14 -15.30
C LEU A 301 11.02 4.02 -14.26
N ALA A 302 10.61 2.82 -14.63
CA ALA A 302 10.51 1.72 -13.69
C ALA A 302 11.11 0.43 -14.21
N VAL A 303 11.70 -0.36 -13.30
CA VAL A 303 12.10 -1.71 -13.66
C VAL A 303 10.87 -2.52 -14.08
N ASP A 304 11.00 -3.28 -15.15
CA ASP A 304 9.92 -4.16 -15.62
C ASP A 304 9.66 -5.28 -14.60
N ASN A 305 8.45 -5.32 -14.07
CA ASN A 305 7.97 -6.36 -13.15
C ASN A 305 6.74 -7.12 -13.70
N GLY A 306 6.43 -6.94 -15.00
CA GLY A 306 5.29 -7.55 -15.65
C GLY A 306 3.91 -7.03 -15.21
N ALA A 307 3.86 -5.98 -14.35
CA ALA A 307 2.60 -5.45 -13.79
C ALA A 307 2.54 -3.91 -13.73
N ARG A 308 3.48 -3.22 -14.38
CA ARG A 308 3.48 -1.75 -14.41
C ARG A 308 2.29 -1.20 -15.19
N PRO A 309 1.72 -0.07 -14.78
CA PRO A 309 0.65 0.60 -15.51
C PRO A 309 1.11 1.07 -16.90
N LYS A 310 0.16 1.20 -17.83
CA LYS A 310 0.42 1.84 -19.14
C LYS A 310 0.94 3.27 -18.94
N GLY A 311 1.88 3.67 -19.78
CA GLY A 311 2.54 4.98 -19.68
C GLY A 311 3.77 4.99 -18.77
N THR A 312 4.15 3.82 -18.23
CA THR A 312 5.43 3.63 -17.54
C THR A 312 6.48 3.22 -18.56
N GLU A 313 7.61 3.92 -18.58
CA GLU A 313 8.78 3.54 -19.38
C GLU A 313 9.59 2.50 -18.61
N LEU A 314 9.92 1.39 -19.28
CA LEU A 314 10.44 0.20 -18.61
C LEU A 314 11.90 -0.04 -18.94
N TRP A 315 12.72 -0.31 -17.93
CA TRP A 315 14.04 -0.89 -18.14
C TRP A 315 14.10 -2.34 -17.64
N LYS A 316 15.07 -3.10 -18.14
CA LYS A 316 15.30 -4.48 -17.74
C LYS A 316 16.04 -4.52 -16.42
N GLN A 317 15.65 -5.45 -15.54
CA GLN A 317 16.34 -5.65 -14.27
C GLN A 317 17.84 -5.88 -14.49
N ASP A 318 18.67 -5.27 -13.65
CA ASP A 318 20.14 -5.36 -13.65
C ASP A 318 20.80 -4.92 -14.98
N ASP A 319 20.07 -4.21 -15.85
CA ASP A 319 20.58 -3.64 -17.10
C ASP A 319 20.78 -2.13 -16.95
N LEU A 320 22.00 -1.75 -16.58
CA LEU A 320 22.41 -0.36 -16.42
C LEU A 320 22.24 0.44 -17.72
N GLY A 321 22.58 -0.15 -18.86
CA GLY A 321 22.47 0.50 -20.16
C GLY A 321 21.05 0.88 -20.50
N SER A 322 20.06 0.01 -20.20
CA SER A 322 18.66 0.31 -20.44
C SER A 322 18.13 1.44 -19.54
N LEU A 323 18.57 1.53 -18.30
CA LEU A 323 18.22 2.67 -17.41
C LEU A 323 18.86 3.96 -17.89
N LEU A 324 20.16 3.95 -18.24
CA LEU A 324 20.88 5.14 -18.74
C LEU A 324 20.25 5.67 -20.03
N ALA A 325 19.82 4.79 -20.94
CA ALA A 325 19.12 5.19 -22.16
C ALA A 325 17.81 5.93 -21.86
N LEU A 326 17.01 5.44 -20.91
CA LEU A 326 15.76 6.11 -20.48
C LEU A 326 16.02 7.45 -19.78
N LEU A 327 17.05 7.55 -18.94
CA LEU A 327 17.44 8.83 -18.35
C LEU A 327 17.82 9.85 -19.43
N GLY A 328 18.61 9.44 -20.44
CA GLY A 328 18.98 10.29 -21.56
C GLY A 328 17.80 10.69 -22.43
N GLU A 329 16.91 9.76 -22.77
CA GLU A 329 15.66 10.05 -23.50
C GLU A 329 14.79 11.04 -22.73
N THR A 330 14.69 10.89 -21.39
CA THR A 330 13.92 11.81 -20.55
C THR A 330 14.45 13.25 -20.64
N VAL A 331 15.76 13.45 -20.54
CA VAL A 331 16.36 14.78 -20.62
C VAL A 331 16.20 15.39 -22.01
N THR A 332 16.40 14.59 -23.07
CA THR A 332 16.38 15.07 -24.47
C THR A 332 14.96 15.25 -25.00
N HIS A 333 14.01 14.42 -24.60
CA HIS A 333 12.67 14.34 -25.19
C HIS A 333 11.56 14.34 -24.13
N HIS A 334 11.71 15.12 -23.05
CA HIS A 334 10.79 15.16 -21.94
C HIS A 334 9.31 15.36 -22.34
N GLU A 335 9.02 16.34 -23.20
CA GLU A 335 7.65 16.60 -23.66
C GLU A 335 7.02 15.39 -24.36
N ARG A 336 7.83 14.67 -25.15
CA ARG A 336 7.38 13.44 -25.82
C ARG A 336 7.06 12.34 -24.82
N MET A 337 7.84 12.21 -23.75
CA MET A 337 7.57 11.23 -22.69
C MET A 337 6.30 11.58 -21.91
N VAL A 338 6.11 12.86 -21.61
CA VAL A 338 4.85 13.35 -20.99
C VAL A 338 3.65 13.06 -21.87
N ALA A 339 3.76 13.27 -23.20
CA ALA A 339 2.68 13.01 -24.16
C ALA A 339 2.30 11.52 -24.28
N ARG A 340 3.21 10.59 -23.95
CA ARG A 340 2.93 9.14 -23.93
C ARG A 340 2.11 8.70 -22.71
N ILE A 341 2.02 9.53 -21.66
CA ILE A 341 1.26 9.19 -20.46
C ILE A 341 -0.24 9.25 -20.79
N PRO A 342 -0.94 8.11 -20.74
CA PRO A 342 -2.37 8.08 -21.07
C PRO A 342 -3.18 8.88 -20.05
N GLU A 343 -4.34 9.36 -20.47
CA GLU A 343 -5.37 9.78 -19.52
C GLU A 343 -5.99 8.56 -18.87
N PHE A 344 -6.17 8.59 -17.57
CA PHE A 344 -6.91 7.59 -16.82
C PHE A 344 -7.65 8.21 -15.65
N GLU A 345 -8.83 7.66 -15.39
CA GLU A 345 -9.61 8.04 -14.23
C GLU A 345 -9.14 7.26 -13.01
N ILE A 346 -9.16 7.90 -11.87
CA ILE A 346 -8.92 7.25 -10.59
C ILE A 346 -10.25 7.17 -9.87
N ASP A 347 -10.68 5.96 -9.63
CA ASP A 347 -11.89 5.70 -8.87
C ASP A 347 -11.75 6.15 -7.42
N ASP A 348 -12.85 6.59 -6.85
CA ASP A 348 -12.96 6.73 -5.40
C ASP A 348 -13.09 5.35 -4.75
N ASN A 349 -11.95 4.69 -4.59
CA ASN A 349 -11.90 3.33 -4.05
C ASN A 349 -12.19 3.30 -2.54
N ALA A 350 -11.97 4.39 -1.81
CA ALA A 350 -12.37 4.50 -0.41
C ALA A 350 -13.90 4.45 -0.29
N LYS A 351 -14.62 5.19 -1.14
CA LYS A 351 -16.08 5.17 -1.25
C LYS A 351 -16.60 3.80 -1.68
N LYS A 352 -16.03 3.21 -2.75
CA LYS A 352 -16.40 1.86 -3.21
C LYS A 352 -16.26 0.81 -2.11
N LEU A 353 -15.19 0.89 -1.33
CA LEU A 353 -14.93 -0.02 -0.20
C LEU A 353 -15.94 0.21 0.93
N ALA A 354 -16.22 1.47 1.28
CA ALA A 354 -17.21 1.82 2.29
C ALA A 354 -18.63 1.34 1.88
N ASP A 355 -19.03 1.53 0.61
CA ASP A 355 -20.33 1.04 0.06
C ASP A 355 -20.44 -0.48 0.22
N SER A 356 -19.37 -1.20 -0.12
CA SER A 356 -19.35 -2.66 0.02
C SER A 356 -19.43 -3.12 1.48
N ILE A 357 -18.73 -2.42 2.39
CA ILE A 357 -18.79 -2.68 3.83
C ILE A 357 -20.21 -2.45 4.36
N GLU A 358 -20.85 -1.34 4.02
CA GLU A 358 -22.21 -1.04 4.42
C GLU A 358 -23.20 -2.11 3.94
N LYS A 359 -23.09 -2.50 2.67
CA LYS A 359 -23.92 -3.55 2.08
C LYS A 359 -23.83 -4.87 2.84
N ILE A 360 -22.63 -5.25 3.33
CA ILE A 360 -22.42 -6.50 4.07
C ILE A 360 -22.85 -6.36 5.53
N CYS A 361 -22.49 -5.26 6.18
CA CYS A 361 -22.73 -5.09 7.61
C CYS A 361 -24.19 -4.76 7.94
N LEU A 362 -24.92 -4.13 7.01
CA LEU A 362 -26.30 -3.70 7.21
C LEU A 362 -27.34 -4.63 6.57
N ARG A 363 -26.94 -5.71 5.86
CA ARG A 363 -27.88 -6.70 5.31
C ARG A 363 -28.72 -7.35 6.42
N PRO A 364 -30.04 -7.53 6.23
CA PRO A 364 -30.87 -8.33 7.14
C PRO A 364 -30.34 -9.77 7.24
N LYS A 365 -30.47 -10.40 8.41
CA LYS A 365 -30.11 -11.83 8.59
C LYS A 365 -31.19 -12.79 8.04
N ASP A 366 -31.88 -12.45 6.99
CA ASP A 366 -32.84 -13.30 6.35
C ASP A 366 -32.11 -14.22 5.35
N GLY A 367 -31.80 -15.41 5.84
CA GLY A 367 -31.12 -16.47 5.06
C GLY A 367 -30.01 -17.15 5.88
N LYS A 368 -30.40 -18.15 6.65
CA LYS A 368 -29.49 -19.12 7.28
C LYS A 368 -28.60 -19.74 6.20
N VAL A 369 -27.32 -19.41 6.19
CA VAL A 369 -26.33 -20.33 5.65
C VAL A 369 -25.97 -21.24 6.82
N ASP A 370 -26.57 -22.41 6.83
CA ASP A 370 -26.31 -23.48 7.81
C ASP A 370 -24.86 -23.96 7.59
N ILE A 371 -23.97 -23.64 8.54
CA ILE A 371 -22.57 -24.10 8.55
C ILE A 371 -22.50 -25.64 8.78
N LEU A 372 -23.60 -26.27 9.18
CA LEU A 372 -23.68 -27.70 9.46
C LEU A 372 -23.87 -28.60 8.23
N SER A 373 -24.13 -28.06 7.06
CA SER A 373 -24.34 -28.86 5.84
C SER A 373 -23.08 -29.17 5.03
N LEU A 374 -21.87 -28.77 5.50
CA LEU A 374 -20.60 -29.06 4.82
C LEU A 374 -19.91 -30.34 5.30
N GLY A 375 -20.61 -31.13 6.12
CA GLY A 375 -20.06 -32.38 6.71
C GLY A 375 -20.50 -33.67 6.03
N SER A 376 -21.26 -33.65 4.93
CA SER A 376 -21.74 -34.90 4.30
C SER A 376 -21.69 -34.81 2.78
N LYS A 377 -20.51 -34.84 2.20
CA LYS A 377 -20.20 -35.45 0.90
C LYS A 377 -18.70 -35.73 0.85
N ALA A 378 -18.36 -36.94 1.29
CA ALA A 378 -17.08 -37.56 1.02
C ALA A 378 -16.97 -37.90 -0.46
#